data_8997cb9db06255dfe15288e6018d4557
#
_entry.id   8997cb9db06255dfe15288e6018d4557
#
_cell.length_a   1.000
_cell.length_b   1.000
_cell.length_c   1.000
_cell.angle_alpha   90.00
_cell.angle_beta   90.00
_cell.angle_gamma   90.00
#
_symmetry.space_group_name_H-M   'P 1'
#
loop_
_entity.id
_entity.type
_entity.pdbx_description
1 polymer ?
#
loop_
_entity_poly.entity_id
_entity_poly.type
_entity_poly.pdbx_seq_one_letter_code
_entity_poly.pdbx_strand_id
1 'polypeptide(L)'
;MYKRQGLRISDILALRWKQILNTSEFTVIEKKTNKVRTIRINAQLGQHIKECYEQIKPIGTNAPILVSQKGTVFTIQRINVILKEVKKRYKLRLGNFSCHSLRKTFGRQVYNMNSDNSELALVKLMELFNHSSVTITKRYLGLRQEELLNTYDCLSF
;
A
#
# COMPACT_ATOMS: atom_id res chain seq x y z
N MET A 1 -7.44 0.09 3.75
CA MET A 1 -6.81 -1.18 3.36
C MET A 1 -5.47 -0.99 2.65
N TYR A 2 -5.42 -0.31 1.50
CA TYR A 2 -4.22 -0.15 0.68
C TYR A 2 -3.00 0.43 1.42
N LYS A 3 -3.19 1.44 2.24
CA LYS A 3 -2.12 2.11 3.02
C LYS A 3 -1.49 1.24 4.11
N ARG A 4 -2.16 0.16 4.55
CA ARG A 4 -1.74 -0.62 5.73
C ARG A 4 -1.06 -1.95 5.42
N GLN A 5 -0.99 -2.37 4.16
CA GLN A 5 -0.49 -3.71 3.80
C GLN A 5 0.65 -3.73 2.78
N GLY A 6 0.95 -2.60 2.18
CA GLY A 6 2.03 -2.48 1.21
C GLY A 6 1.87 -3.35 -0.04
N LEU A 7 0.67 -3.83 -0.37
CA LEU A 7 0.38 -4.57 -1.60
C LEU A 7 0.50 -3.69 -2.84
N ARG A 8 0.78 -4.29 -4.00
CA ARG A 8 0.64 -3.60 -5.28
C ARG A 8 -0.83 -3.46 -5.64
N ILE A 9 -1.17 -2.40 -6.34
CA ILE A 9 -2.57 -2.18 -6.77
C ILE A 9 -3.10 -3.32 -7.64
N SER A 10 -2.26 -3.92 -8.50
CA SER A 10 -2.62 -5.09 -9.31
C SER A 10 -3.11 -6.27 -8.46
N ASP A 11 -2.50 -6.47 -7.30
CA ASP A 11 -2.80 -7.58 -6.40
C ASP A 11 -4.09 -7.29 -5.62
N ILE A 12 -4.30 -6.03 -5.22
CA ILE A 12 -5.54 -5.58 -4.58
C ILE A 12 -6.74 -5.68 -5.52
N LEU A 13 -6.58 -5.31 -6.79
CA LEU A 13 -7.64 -5.41 -7.80
C LEU A 13 -8.05 -6.86 -8.10
N ALA A 14 -7.20 -7.82 -7.77
CA ALA A 14 -7.51 -9.23 -7.91
C ALA A 14 -8.25 -9.83 -6.71
N LEU A 15 -8.29 -9.14 -5.56
CA LEU A 15 -8.91 -9.63 -4.34
C LEU A 15 -10.43 -9.67 -4.45
N ARG A 16 -10.98 -10.68 -3.77
CA ARG A 16 -12.44 -10.84 -3.58
C ARG A 16 -12.76 -10.74 -2.10
N TRP A 17 -13.99 -10.34 -1.78
CA TRP A 17 -14.43 -10.18 -0.39
C TRP A 17 -14.24 -11.44 0.44
N LYS A 18 -14.52 -12.64 -0.12
CA LYS A 18 -14.35 -13.92 0.59
C LYS A 18 -12.93 -14.18 1.10
N GLN A 19 -11.91 -13.53 0.51
CA GLN A 19 -10.52 -13.74 0.90
C GLN A 19 -10.12 -12.90 2.12
N ILE A 20 -10.83 -11.79 2.38
CA ILE A 20 -10.45 -10.80 3.39
C ILE A 20 -11.51 -10.55 4.44
N LEU A 21 -12.75 -11.01 4.21
CA LEU A 21 -13.86 -10.82 5.13
C LEU A 21 -13.83 -11.87 6.24
N ASN A 22 -13.92 -11.45 7.49
CA ASN A 22 -13.96 -12.31 8.68
C ASN A 22 -12.76 -13.28 8.80
N THR A 23 -11.58 -12.85 8.33
CA THR A 23 -10.35 -13.62 8.47
C THR A 23 -9.24 -12.79 9.12
N SER A 24 -8.36 -13.43 9.87
CA SER A 24 -7.19 -12.81 10.49
C SER A 24 -5.99 -12.75 9.54
N GLU A 25 -6.00 -13.56 8.47
CA GLU A 25 -4.94 -13.56 7.45
C GLU A 25 -5.48 -14.09 6.12
N PHE A 26 -4.80 -13.74 5.04
CA PHE A 26 -5.09 -14.25 3.71
C PHE A 26 -3.82 -14.37 2.87
N THR A 27 -3.88 -15.25 1.90
CA THR A 27 -2.77 -15.48 0.97
C THR A 27 -3.07 -14.86 -0.39
N VAL A 28 -2.07 -14.21 -0.98
CA VAL A 28 -2.12 -13.65 -2.32
C VAL A 28 -0.94 -14.12 -3.15
N ILE A 29 -1.18 -14.42 -4.42
CA ILE A 29 -0.12 -14.65 -5.41
C ILE A 29 0.12 -13.32 -6.10
N GLU A 30 1.31 -12.74 -5.91
CA GLU A 30 1.66 -11.45 -6.50
C GLU A 30 1.76 -11.56 -8.02
N LYS A 31 0.96 -10.81 -8.75
CA LYS A 31 0.91 -10.86 -10.23
C LYS A 31 2.25 -10.58 -10.92
N LYS A 32 3.10 -9.75 -10.32
CA LYS A 32 4.39 -9.37 -10.93
C LYS A 32 5.48 -10.42 -10.72
N THR A 33 5.42 -11.19 -9.66
CA THR A 33 6.55 -12.03 -9.20
C THR A 33 6.19 -13.48 -9.03
N ASN A 34 4.90 -13.82 -9.15
CA ASN A 34 4.32 -15.14 -8.88
C ASN A 34 4.63 -15.70 -7.47
N LYS A 35 5.13 -14.85 -6.56
CA LYS A 35 5.41 -15.26 -5.19
C LYS A 35 4.13 -15.30 -4.38
N VAL A 36 4.02 -16.34 -3.58
CA VAL A 36 2.96 -16.49 -2.58
C VAL A 36 3.31 -15.63 -1.35
N ARG A 37 2.33 -14.87 -0.88
CA ARG A 37 2.51 -14.01 0.28
C ARG A 37 1.29 -14.09 1.19
N THR A 38 1.53 -14.39 2.47
CA THR A 38 0.53 -14.32 3.53
C THR A 38 0.50 -12.92 4.15
N ILE A 39 -0.68 -12.39 4.33
CA ILE A 39 -0.91 -11.05 4.85
C ILE A 39 -1.82 -11.14 6.06
N ARG A 40 -1.38 -10.54 7.15
CA ARG A 40 -2.14 -10.49 8.39
C ARG A 40 -3.12 -9.31 8.39
N ILE A 41 -4.33 -9.56 8.84
CA ILE A 41 -5.39 -8.56 9.04
C ILE A 41 -5.54 -8.37 10.56
N ASN A 42 -5.08 -7.22 11.07
CA ASN A 42 -5.29 -6.91 12.48
C ASN A 42 -6.76 -6.53 12.73
N ALA A 43 -7.18 -6.55 14.00
CA ALA A 43 -8.57 -6.30 14.39
C ALA A 43 -9.14 -4.99 13.81
N GLN A 44 -8.37 -3.90 13.86
CA GLN A 44 -8.81 -2.59 13.33
C GLN A 44 -9.04 -2.62 11.81
N LEU A 45 -8.19 -3.31 11.06
CA LEU A 45 -8.35 -3.46 9.62
C LEU A 45 -9.52 -4.39 9.30
N GLY A 46 -9.70 -5.47 10.06
CA GLY A 46 -10.82 -6.40 9.91
C GLY A 46 -12.16 -5.70 10.12
N GLN A 47 -12.27 -4.90 11.17
CA GLN A 47 -13.45 -4.09 11.42
C GLN A 47 -13.75 -3.13 10.26
N HIS A 48 -12.73 -2.42 9.77
CA HIS A 48 -12.91 -1.51 8.63
C HIS A 48 -13.29 -2.23 7.33
N ILE A 49 -12.76 -3.44 7.09
CA ILE A 49 -13.17 -4.26 5.93
C ILE A 49 -14.66 -4.63 6.04
N LYS A 50 -15.12 -5.00 7.23
CA LYS A 50 -16.51 -5.33 7.49
C LYS A 50 -17.44 -4.13 7.25
N GLU A 51 -17.09 -2.97 7.79
CA GLU A 51 -17.83 -1.72 7.55
C GLU A 51 -17.94 -1.39 6.06
N CYS A 52 -16.83 -1.52 5.30
CA CYS A 52 -16.84 -1.31 3.86
C CYS A 52 -17.75 -2.33 3.15
N TYR A 53 -17.75 -3.59 3.56
CA TYR A 53 -18.62 -4.62 2.99
C TYR A 53 -20.09 -4.30 3.21
N GLU A 54 -20.44 -3.89 4.43
CA GLU A 54 -21.81 -3.53 4.80
C GLU A 54 -22.32 -2.27 4.07
N GLN A 55 -21.43 -1.30 3.83
CA GLN A 55 -21.76 -0.08 3.06
C GLN A 55 -21.91 -0.33 1.56
N ILE A 56 -21.01 -1.13 0.98
CA ILE A 56 -20.99 -1.40 -0.46
C ILE A 56 -22.10 -2.39 -0.86
N LYS A 57 -22.47 -3.32 0.03
CA LYS A 57 -23.48 -4.35 -0.19
C LYS A 57 -23.26 -5.10 -1.52
N PRO A 58 -22.12 -5.73 -1.74
CA PRO A 58 -21.85 -6.45 -2.99
C PRO A 58 -22.80 -7.65 -3.15
N ILE A 59 -22.97 -8.12 -4.39
CA ILE A 59 -23.87 -9.26 -4.74
C ILE A 59 -23.46 -10.57 -4.05
N GLY A 60 -22.41 -10.59 -3.26
CA GLY A 60 -21.94 -11.74 -2.49
C GLY A 60 -20.46 -11.67 -2.23
N THR A 61 -20.00 -12.57 -1.38
CA THR A 61 -18.59 -12.59 -0.94
C THR A 61 -17.60 -12.94 -2.07
N ASN A 62 -18.07 -13.55 -3.16
CA ASN A 62 -17.22 -13.84 -4.33
C ASN A 62 -17.00 -12.62 -5.24
N ALA A 63 -17.68 -11.49 -4.99
CA ALA A 63 -17.50 -10.26 -5.74
C ALA A 63 -16.09 -9.68 -5.53
N PRO A 64 -15.48 -9.04 -6.56
CA PRO A 64 -14.23 -8.29 -6.40
C PRO A 64 -14.43 -7.11 -5.42
N ILE A 65 -13.36 -6.74 -4.70
CA ILE A 65 -13.44 -5.68 -3.68
C ILE A 65 -13.49 -4.26 -4.27
N LEU A 66 -12.98 -4.06 -5.47
CA LEU A 66 -12.91 -2.76 -6.14
C LEU A 66 -13.57 -2.85 -7.51
N VAL A 67 -14.84 -2.47 -7.57
CA VAL A 67 -15.66 -2.48 -8.78
C VAL A 67 -16.24 -1.11 -9.07
N SER A 68 -16.45 -0.83 -10.35
CA SER A 68 -17.18 0.34 -10.81
C SER A 68 -18.69 0.19 -10.57
N GLN A 69 -19.45 1.24 -10.77
CA GLN A 69 -20.92 1.19 -10.75
C GLN A 69 -21.50 0.19 -11.79
N LYS A 70 -20.75 -0.11 -12.83
CA LYS A 70 -21.10 -1.12 -13.85
C LYS A 70 -20.75 -2.56 -13.45
N GLY A 71 -20.25 -2.79 -12.23
CA GLY A 71 -19.84 -4.11 -11.73
C GLY A 71 -18.48 -4.61 -12.28
N THR A 72 -17.78 -3.82 -13.09
CA THR A 72 -16.46 -4.19 -13.64
C THR A 72 -15.33 -3.78 -12.70
N VAL A 73 -14.29 -4.62 -12.59
CA VAL A 73 -13.09 -4.29 -11.80
C VAL A 73 -12.42 -3.04 -12.36
N PHE A 74 -12.02 -2.13 -11.49
CA PHE A 74 -11.29 -0.93 -11.88
C PHE A 74 -9.95 -1.27 -12.55
N THR A 75 -9.55 -0.43 -13.51
CA THR A 75 -8.18 -0.44 -14.01
C THR A 75 -7.27 0.38 -13.10
N ILE A 76 -5.95 0.12 -13.15
CA ILE A 76 -4.94 0.89 -12.41
C ILE A 76 -5.01 2.39 -12.79
N GLN A 77 -5.21 2.67 -14.07
CA GLN A 77 -5.35 4.02 -14.59
C GLN A 77 -6.55 4.74 -13.94
N ARG A 78 -7.71 4.07 -13.89
CA ARG A 78 -8.91 4.66 -13.28
C ARG A 78 -8.72 4.93 -11.79
N ILE A 79 -8.08 4.02 -11.04
CA ILE A 79 -7.74 4.26 -9.62
C ILE A 79 -6.84 5.48 -9.48
N ASN A 80 -5.82 5.65 -10.33
CA ASN A 80 -4.97 6.83 -10.29
C ASN A 80 -5.72 8.13 -10.61
N VAL A 81 -6.70 8.08 -11.52
CA VAL A 81 -7.59 9.24 -11.79
C VAL A 81 -8.40 9.57 -10.54
N ILE A 82 -9.04 8.58 -9.92
CA ILE A 82 -9.80 8.77 -8.67
C ILE A 82 -8.91 9.38 -7.56
N LEU A 83 -7.68 8.92 -7.40
CA LEU A 83 -6.75 9.48 -6.42
C LEU A 83 -6.42 10.94 -6.70
N LYS A 84 -6.25 11.33 -7.97
CA LYS A 84 -6.06 12.73 -8.36
C LYS A 84 -7.31 13.57 -8.07
N GLU A 85 -8.50 13.06 -8.34
CA GLU A 85 -9.77 13.70 -7.99
C GLU A 85 -9.89 13.91 -6.46
N VAL A 86 -9.56 12.89 -5.66
CA VAL A 86 -9.50 12.98 -4.20
C VAL A 86 -8.51 14.06 -3.75
N LYS A 87 -7.29 14.07 -4.33
CA LYS A 87 -6.28 15.11 -4.03
C LYS A 87 -6.85 16.51 -4.27
N LYS A 88 -7.51 16.74 -5.41
CA LYS A 88 -8.11 18.03 -5.77
C LYS A 88 -9.24 18.39 -4.82
N ARG A 89 -10.17 17.46 -4.58
CA ARG A 89 -11.37 17.67 -3.73
C ARG A 89 -11.01 18.06 -2.29
N TYR A 90 -10.02 17.38 -1.72
CA TYR A 90 -9.60 17.62 -0.33
C TYR A 90 -8.40 18.57 -0.22
N LYS A 91 -8.00 19.24 -1.30
CA LYS A 91 -6.90 20.21 -1.36
C LYS A 91 -5.61 19.67 -0.69
N LEU A 92 -5.31 18.38 -0.92
CA LEU A 92 -4.15 17.74 -0.29
C LEU A 92 -2.84 18.35 -0.83
N ARG A 93 -2.00 18.85 0.07
CA ARG A 93 -0.68 19.42 -0.25
C ARG A 93 0.33 18.30 -0.48
N LEU A 94 0.16 17.55 -1.55
CA LEU A 94 1.01 16.43 -1.95
C LEU A 94 1.52 16.69 -3.37
N GLY A 95 2.71 16.23 -3.69
CA GLY A 95 3.20 16.19 -5.05
C GLY A 95 2.34 15.25 -5.93
N ASN A 96 2.94 14.21 -6.48
CA ASN A 96 2.20 13.18 -7.21
C ASN A 96 1.44 12.28 -6.23
N PHE A 97 0.12 12.17 -6.40
CA PHE A 97 -0.72 11.26 -5.62
C PHE A 97 -1.23 10.12 -6.50
N SER A 98 -0.74 8.92 -6.25
CA SER A 98 -0.99 7.72 -7.03
C SER A 98 -1.04 6.47 -6.14
N CYS A 99 -1.36 5.33 -6.73
CA CYS A 99 -1.26 4.04 -6.03
C CYS A 99 0.12 3.79 -5.42
N HIS A 100 1.19 4.19 -6.10
CA HIS A 100 2.55 4.08 -5.58
C HIS A 100 2.79 4.96 -4.34
N SER A 101 2.17 6.15 -4.30
CA SER A 101 2.30 7.05 -3.14
C SER A 101 1.76 6.40 -1.87
N LEU A 102 0.62 5.71 -1.94
CA LEU A 102 0.04 5.00 -0.81
C LEU A 102 0.93 3.86 -0.30
N ARG A 103 1.51 3.08 -1.22
CA ARG A 103 2.45 2.01 -0.88
C ARG A 103 3.75 2.56 -0.30
N LYS A 104 4.25 3.67 -0.85
CA LYS A 104 5.41 4.40 -0.33
C LYS A 104 5.16 4.92 1.09
N THR A 105 3.97 5.49 1.34
CA THR A 105 3.57 5.95 2.69
C THR A 105 3.57 4.80 3.71
N PHE A 106 3.09 3.61 3.34
CA PHE A 106 3.18 2.44 4.21
C PHE A 106 4.64 2.14 4.56
N GLY A 107 5.52 2.07 3.57
CA GLY A 107 6.94 1.80 3.82
C GLY A 107 7.61 2.84 4.70
N ARG A 108 7.35 4.12 4.46
CA ARG A 108 7.88 5.20 5.32
C ARG A 108 7.33 5.13 6.75
N GLN A 109 6.07 4.79 6.92
CA GLN A 109 5.49 4.60 8.26
C GLN A 109 6.17 3.45 9.01
N VAL A 110 6.37 2.30 8.34
CA VAL A 110 7.08 1.16 8.95
C VAL A 110 8.52 1.54 9.31
N TYR A 111 9.23 2.25 8.42
CA TYR A 111 10.58 2.74 8.66
C TYR A 111 10.63 3.66 9.88
N ASN A 112 9.77 4.68 9.93
CA ASN A 112 9.77 5.67 11.02
C ASN A 112 9.35 5.07 12.38
N MET A 113 8.47 4.05 12.38
CA MET A 113 8.09 3.35 13.62
C MET A 113 9.19 2.43 14.17
N ASN A 114 10.25 2.21 13.41
CA ASN A 114 11.39 1.38 13.79
C ASN A 114 12.70 2.18 13.68
N SER A 115 12.69 3.43 14.12
CA SER A 115 13.86 4.33 14.08
C SER A 115 15.10 3.71 14.72
N ASP A 116 14.94 3.06 15.87
CA ASP A 116 16.02 2.43 16.62
C ASP A 116 16.63 1.20 15.94
N ASN A 117 15.90 0.60 14.97
CA ASN A 117 16.31 -0.55 14.18
C ASN A 117 16.04 -0.32 12.68
N SER A 118 16.37 0.86 12.20
CA SER A 118 16.03 1.33 10.84
C SER A 118 16.58 0.41 9.74
N GLU A 119 17.77 -0.15 9.90
CA GLU A 119 18.36 -1.08 8.94
C GLU A 119 17.58 -2.40 8.85
N LEU A 120 17.21 -2.98 9.99
CA LEU A 120 16.35 -4.17 10.04
C LEU A 120 14.97 -3.89 9.43
N ALA A 121 14.41 -2.70 9.67
CA ALA A 121 13.17 -2.27 9.04
C ALA A 121 13.30 -2.20 7.51
N LEU A 122 14.44 -1.72 6.99
CA LEU A 122 14.71 -1.67 5.55
C LEU A 122 14.84 -3.07 4.93
N VAL A 123 15.47 -4.01 5.62
CA VAL A 123 15.54 -5.42 5.17
C VAL A 123 14.14 -6.01 5.11
N LYS A 124 13.33 -5.88 6.16
CA LYS A 124 11.92 -6.32 6.16
C LYS A 124 11.10 -5.67 5.06
N LEU A 125 11.29 -4.37 4.82
CA LEU A 125 10.60 -3.64 3.74
C LEU A 125 11.08 -4.08 2.34
N MET A 126 12.36 -4.40 2.18
CA MET A 126 12.90 -4.98 0.95
C MET A 126 12.18 -6.29 0.60
N GLU A 127 12.04 -7.19 1.56
CA GLU A 127 11.32 -8.45 1.41
C GLU A 127 9.82 -8.19 1.13
N LEU A 128 9.17 -7.34 1.94
CA LEU A 128 7.77 -6.98 1.78
C LEU A 128 7.45 -6.35 0.41
N PHE A 129 8.36 -5.59 -0.15
CA PHE A 129 8.20 -4.97 -1.46
C PHE A 129 8.74 -5.83 -2.60
N ASN A 130 9.42 -6.93 -2.24
CA ASN A 130 10.10 -7.78 -3.19
C ASN A 130 11.05 -6.96 -4.09
N HIS A 131 11.91 -6.20 -3.44
CA HIS A 131 13.02 -5.47 -4.07
C HIS A 131 14.29 -6.32 -4.02
N SER A 132 15.15 -6.20 -5.01
CA SER A 132 16.39 -6.97 -5.10
C SER A 132 17.51 -6.45 -4.17
N SER A 133 17.36 -5.26 -3.58
CA SER A 133 18.32 -4.72 -2.62
C SER A 133 17.70 -3.67 -1.69
N VAL A 134 18.35 -3.47 -0.54
CA VAL A 134 18.02 -2.39 0.42
C VAL A 134 18.20 -1.02 -0.25
N THR A 135 19.20 -0.85 -1.11
CA THR A 135 19.43 0.40 -1.85
C THR A 135 18.23 0.79 -2.72
N ILE A 136 17.60 -0.18 -3.39
CA ILE A 136 16.38 0.05 -4.16
C ILE A 136 15.24 0.46 -3.23
N THR A 137 15.14 -0.16 -2.05
CA THR A 137 14.13 0.18 -1.05
C THR A 137 14.32 1.59 -0.51
N LYS A 138 15.55 1.99 -0.14
CA LYS A 138 15.89 3.37 0.26
C LYS A 138 15.51 4.38 -0.83
N ARG A 139 15.89 4.12 -2.09
CA ARG A 139 15.52 4.97 -3.23
C ARG A 139 14.01 5.06 -3.42
N TYR A 140 13.30 3.93 -3.36
CA TYR A 140 11.85 3.86 -3.49
C TYR A 140 11.14 4.69 -2.41
N LEU A 141 11.61 4.62 -1.18
CA LEU A 141 11.08 5.40 -0.06
C LEU A 141 11.47 6.88 -0.12
N GLY A 142 12.50 7.24 -0.88
CA GLY A 142 13.05 8.59 -0.95
C GLY A 142 14.02 8.94 0.20
N LEU A 143 14.46 7.94 0.96
CA LEU A 143 15.38 8.13 2.10
C LEU A 143 16.77 8.57 1.63
N ARG A 144 17.24 8.04 0.49
CA ARG A 144 18.55 8.42 -0.05
C ARG A 144 18.65 9.92 -0.34
N GLN A 145 17.58 10.54 -0.80
CA GLN A 145 17.59 11.98 -1.07
C GLN A 145 17.62 12.77 0.23
N GLU A 146 16.90 12.34 1.26
CA GLU A 146 16.94 12.94 2.60
C GLU A 146 18.32 12.80 3.24
N GLU A 147 18.94 11.60 3.17
CA GLU A 147 20.31 11.37 3.66
C GLU A 147 21.31 12.32 2.99
N LEU A 148 21.19 12.55 1.68
CA LEU A 148 22.05 13.48 0.95
C LEU A 148 21.82 14.93 1.35
N LEU A 149 20.55 15.34 1.54
CA LEU A 149 20.22 16.71 1.98
C LEU A 149 20.73 16.96 3.40
N ASN A 150 20.52 16.04 4.33
CA ASN A 150 21.03 16.14 5.69
C ASN A 150 22.56 16.25 5.75
N THR A 151 23.28 15.69 4.77
CA THR A 151 24.74 15.85 4.69
C THR A 151 25.14 17.30 4.46
N TYR A 152 24.36 18.09 3.71
CA TYR A 152 24.61 19.52 3.55
C TYR A 152 24.32 20.30 4.84
N ASP A 153 23.31 19.88 5.60
CA ASP A 153 22.95 20.54 6.86
C ASP A 153 24.00 20.33 7.96
N CYS A 154 24.85 19.29 7.84
CA CYS A 154 25.98 19.03 8.75
C CYS A 154 27.23 19.89 8.45
N LEU A 155 27.27 20.61 7.31
CA LEU A 155 28.36 21.50 6.98
C LEU A 155 28.12 22.86 7.66
N SER A 156 28.68 23.05 8.84
CA SER A 156 28.78 24.37 9.49
C SER A 156 30.01 25.12 8.93
N PHE A 157 29.77 26.27 8.36
CA PHE A 157 30.81 27.22 7.98
C PHE A 157 31.00 28.25 9.09
#